data_d67f51bc363a0c7517160ed387a4588a
#
_entry.id   d67f51bc363a0c7517160ed387a4588a
#
_cell.length_a   1.000
_cell.length_b   1.000
_cell.length_c   1.000
_cell.angle_alpha   90.00
_cell.angle_beta   90.00
_cell.angle_gamma   90.00
#
_symmetry.space_group_name_H-M   'P 1'
#
loop_
_entity.id
_entity.type
_entity.pdbx_description
1 polymer ?
#
loop_
_entity_poly.entity_id
_entity_poly.type
_entity_poly.pdbx_seq_one_letter_code
_entity_poly.pdbx_strand_id
1 'polypeptide(L)'
;MKKIFLGGTCNGSQWRELLLIPLLKIDYFNPVVKDWTPECQAEEIKQRAECDFCLYVITPKMTGFYSIAEIVEDSIKRPEKTIFCYLAKDGDSTFSAHQLKSLAQIAKMVTANGAKVVNSLIETADYLDWK
;
A
#
# COMPACT_ATOMS: atom_id res chain seq x y z
N MET A 1 9.30 15.63 10.41
CA MET A 1 8.11 15.39 9.55
C MET A 1 7.86 13.89 9.47
N LYS A 2 6.60 13.49 9.50
CA LYS A 2 6.23 12.09 9.35
C LYS A 2 6.51 11.61 7.93
N LYS A 3 6.69 10.31 7.77
CA LYS A 3 7.05 9.67 6.50
C LYS A 3 6.24 8.41 6.29
N ILE A 4 5.81 8.18 5.06
CA ILE A 4 4.99 7.02 4.67
C ILE A 4 5.70 6.17 3.63
N PHE A 5 5.70 4.86 3.83
CA PHE A 5 6.17 3.87 2.86
C PHE A 5 5.03 3.58 1.87
N LEU A 6 5.32 3.67 0.57
CA LEU A 6 4.32 3.51 -0.49
C LEU A 6 4.46 2.17 -1.20
N GLY A 7 3.99 1.10 -0.56
CA GLY A 7 4.03 -0.24 -1.11
C GLY A 7 2.82 -0.58 -1.97
N GLY A 8 2.85 -1.76 -2.58
CA GLY A 8 1.75 -2.28 -3.40
C GLY A 8 2.07 -2.37 -4.88
N THR A 9 1.04 -2.37 -5.70
CA THR A 9 1.15 -2.53 -7.15
C THR A 9 2.13 -1.52 -7.77
N CYS A 10 3.10 -2.02 -8.54
CA CYS A 10 4.12 -1.16 -9.13
C CYS A 10 4.14 -1.21 -10.66
N ASN A 11 4.03 -2.37 -11.26
CA ASN A 11 4.22 -2.53 -12.71
C ASN A 11 3.10 -1.89 -13.52
N GLY A 12 3.43 -0.84 -14.29
CA GLY A 12 2.48 -0.20 -15.18
C GLY A 12 1.40 0.62 -14.49
N SER A 13 1.41 0.72 -13.19
CA SER A 13 0.45 1.53 -12.43
C SER A 13 1.08 2.86 -12.04
N GLN A 14 0.29 3.92 -12.12
CA GLN A 14 0.72 5.28 -11.80
C GLN A 14 -0.03 5.85 -10.58
N TRP A 15 -0.59 4.97 -9.73
CA TRP A 15 -1.37 5.44 -8.58
C TRP A 15 -0.53 6.31 -7.64
N ARG A 16 0.78 6.00 -7.50
CA ARG A 16 1.66 6.78 -6.62
C ARG A 16 1.82 8.19 -7.14
N GLU A 17 2.32 8.32 -8.36
CA GLU A 17 2.73 9.60 -8.93
C GLU A 17 1.55 10.51 -9.27
N LEU A 18 0.47 9.94 -9.80
CA LEU A 18 -0.63 10.73 -10.32
C LEU A 18 -1.79 10.92 -9.34
N LEU A 19 -2.05 9.94 -8.48
CA LEU A 19 -3.26 9.95 -7.66
C LEU A 19 -3.01 10.21 -6.19
N LEU A 20 -1.89 9.77 -5.63
CA LEU A 20 -1.64 9.91 -4.20
C LEU A 20 -0.61 10.98 -3.86
N ILE A 21 0.60 10.93 -4.43
CA ILE A 21 1.68 11.85 -4.06
C ILE A 21 1.24 13.32 -4.11
N PRO A 22 0.49 13.76 -5.13
CA PRO A 22 0.02 15.16 -5.16
C PRO A 22 -0.88 15.54 -3.99
N LEU A 23 -1.48 14.58 -3.29
CA LEU A 23 -2.35 14.82 -2.14
C LEU A 23 -1.61 14.76 -0.81
N LEU A 24 -0.38 14.24 -0.79
CA LEU A 24 0.36 14.04 0.46
C LEU A 24 0.91 15.35 1.01
N LYS A 25 0.83 15.49 2.32
CA LYS A 25 1.42 16.62 3.08
C LYS A 25 2.57 16.16 3.97
N ILE A 26 2.98 14.91 3.84
CA ILE A 26 4.08 14.32 4.61
C ILE A 26 5.12 13.75 3.65
N ASP A 27 6.30 13.42 4.16
CA ASP A 27 7.34 12.76 3.37
C ASP A 27 6.92 11.35 2.98
N TYR A 28 7.52 10.83 1.93
CA TYR A 28 7.25 9.48 1.51
C TYR A 28 8.52 8.77 1.05
N PHE A 29 8.48 7.44 1.09
CA PHE A 29 9.47 6.58 0.45
C PHE A 29 8.77 5.78 -0.64
N ASN A 30 9.24 5.93 -1.88
CA ASN A 30 8.73 5.19 -3.03
C ASN A 30 9.67 4.02 -3.32
N PRO A 31 9.26 2.76 -3.08
CA PRO A 31 10.13 1.61 -3.27
C PRO A 31 10.32 1.20 -4.72
N VAL A 32 9.61 1.82 -5.66
CA VAL A 32 9.70 1.48 -7.07
C VAL A 32 11.06 1.88 -7.64
N VAL A 33 11.78 0.88 -8.18
CA VAL A 33 13.08 1.08 -8.81
C VAL A 33 13.09 0.43 -10.18
N LYS A 34 13.96 0.93 -11.07
CA LYS A 34 14.09 0.38 -12.41
C LYS A 34 14.68 -1.02 -12.38
N ASP A 35 15.74 -1.21 -11.59
CA ASP A 35 16.44 -2.49 -11.45
C ASP A 35 16.48 -2.86 -9.97
N TRP A 36 15.80 -3.96 -9.63
CA TRP A 36 15.74 -4.41 -8.25
C TRP A 36 17.02 -5.16 -7.88
N THR A 37 17.57 -4.86 -6.72
CA THR A 37 18.81 -5.45 -6.21
C THR A 37 18.62 -5.89 -4.76
N PRO A 38 19.53 -6.73 -4.20
CA PRO A 38 19.49 -7.07 -2.76
C PRO A 38 19.57 -5.83 -1.87
N GLU A 39 20.28 -4.79 -2.29
CA GLU A 39 20.36 -3.52 -1.56
C GLU A 39 19.01 -2.81 -1.53
N CYS A 40 18.26 -2.87 -2.64
CA CYS A 40 16.90 -2.33 -2.69
C CYS A 40 15.99 -3.06 -1.71
N GLN A 41 16.10 -4.37 -1.62
CA GLN A 41 15.31 -5.16 -0.66
C GLN A 41 15.64 -4.78 0.78
N ALA A 42 16.94 -4.63 1.09
CA ALA A 42 17.36 -4.22 2.43
C ALA A 42 16.81 -2.84 2.78
N GLU A 43 16.81 -1.90 1.83
CA GLU A 43 16.25 -0.56 2.04
C GLU A 43 14.74 -0.61 2.25
N GLU A 44 14.01 -1.45 1.52
CA GLU A 44 12.57 -1.63 1.73
C GLU A 44 12.27 -2.15 3.12
N ILE A 45 13.00 -3.17 3.58
CA ILE A 45 12.83 -3.73 4.92
C ILE A 45 13.05 -2.64 5.98
N LYS A 46 14.11 -1.85 5.80
CA LYS A 46 14.44 -0.74 6.71
C LYS A 46 13.32 0.31 6.72
N GLN A 47 12.86 0.75 5.56
CA GLN A 47 11.84 1.79 5.46
C GLN A 47 10.50 1.32 6.03
N ARG A 48 10.13 0.06 5.81
CA ARG A 48 8.91 -0.50 6.41
C ARG A 48 8.98 -0.45 7.93
N ALA A 49 10.14 -0.70 8.51
CA ALA A 49 10.32 -0.65 9.96
C ALA A 49 10.36 0.79 10.50
N GLU A 50 10.96 1.72 9.77
CA GLU A 50 11.26 3.08 10.25
C GLU A 50 10.24 4.14 9.88
N CYS A 51 9.51 4.00 8.76
CA CYS A 51 8.48 4.96 8.38
C CYS A 51 7.36 5.02 9.43
N ASP A 52 6.74 6.16 9.57
CA ASP A 52 5.61 6.35 10.49
C ASP A 52 4.36 5.60 10.04
N PHE A 53 4.21 5.41 8.73
CA PHE A 53 3.10 4.67 8.14
C PHE A 53 3.60 3.75 7.04
N CYS A 54 2.95 2.60 6.89
CA CYS A 54 3.15 1.67 5.78
C CYS A 54 1.84 1.53 5.04
N LEU A 55 1.77 2.11 3.85
CA LEU A 55 0.59 2.02 2.98
C LEU A 55 0.85 0.97 1.91
N TYR A 56 -0.16 0.15 1.67
CA TYR A 56 -0.15 -0.81 0.57
C TYR A 56 -1.40 -0.61 -0.27
N VAL A 57 -1.20 -0.30 -1.56
CA VAL A 57 -2.30 -0.11 -2.51
C VAL A 57 -2.24 -1.23 -3.55
N ILE A 58 -3.29 -2.01 -3.62
CA ILE A 58 -3.41 -3.11 -4.57
C ILE A 58 -4.37 -2.71 -5.67
N THR A 59 -3.94 -2.83 -6.93
CA THR A 59 -4.76 -2.49 -8.10
C THR A 59 -4.81 -3.67 -9.08
N PRO A 60 -5.77 -3.65 -10.04
CA PRO A 60 -5.87 -4.73 -11.05
C PRO A 60 -4.66 -4.85 -11.97
N LYS A 61 -3.72 -3.91 -11.92
CA LYS A 61 -2.48 -4.00 -12.70
C LYS A 61 -1.40 -4.81 -11.98
N MET A 62 -1.68 -5.33 -10.80
CA MET A 62 -0.71 -6.13 -10.07
C MET A 62 -0.30 -7.37 -10.86
N THR A 63 0.99 -7.68 -10.88
CA THR A 63 1.52 -8.90 -11.48
C THR A 63 2.27 -9.75 -10.47
N GLY A 64 2.89 -9.12 -9.46
CA GLY A 64 3.52 -9.82 -8.36
C GLY A 64 2.58 -9.89 -7.16
N PHE A 65 2.87 -10.81 -6.23
CA PHE A 65 1.99 -11.08 -5.09
C PHE A 65 2.65 -10.78 -3.75
N TYR A 66 3.92 -10.38 -3.76
CA TYR A 66 4.68 -10.22 -2.52
C TYR A 66 4.10 -9.12 -1.61
N SER A 67 3.52 -8.08 -2.21
CA SER A 67 2.87 -7.02 -1.44
C SER A 67 1.75 -7.54 -0.55
N ILE A 68 1.04 -8.58 -1.00
CA ILE A 68 -0.02 -9.19 -0.18
C ILE A 68 0.59 -9.79 1.11
N ALA A 69 1.72 -10.47 0.98
CA ALA A 69 2.43 -11.03 2.14
C ALA A 69 2.92 -9.92 3.06
N GLU A 70 3.44 -8.83 2.49
CA GLU A 70 3.90 -7.68 3.28
C GLU A 70 2.77 -7.02 4.06
N ILE A 71 1.59 -6.86 3.44
CA ILE A 71 0.41 -6.31 4.12
C ILE A 71 0.06 -7.14 5.35
N VAL A 72 -0.01 -8.44 5.19
CA VAL A 72 -0.36 -9.35 6.29
C VAL A 72 0.71 -9.31 7.38
N GLU A 73 1.98 -9.40 6.99
CA GLU A 73 3.08 -9.32 7.95
C GLU A 73 3.06 -8.01 8.74
N ASP A 74 2.91 -6.89 8.06
CA ASP A 74 2.89 -5.59 8.72
C ASP A 74 1.66 -5.40 9.59
N SER A 75 0.51 -5.96 9.20
CA SER A 75 -0.69 -5.90 10.02
C SER A 75 -0.51 -6.62 11.37
N ILE A 76 0.38 -7.60 11.42
CA ILE A 76 0.71 -8.34 12.64
C ILE A 76 1.82 -7.64 13.43
N LYS A 77 2.90 -7.25 12.76
CA LYS A 77 4.08 -6.68 13.42
C LYS A 77 3.92 -5.21 13.81
N ARG A 78 3.18 -4.44 13.01
CA ARG A 78 3.05 -2.99 13.20
C ARG A 78 1.66 -2.51 12.78
N PRO A 79 0.60 -3.05 13.44
CA PRO A 79 -0.78 -2.75 13.03
C PRO A 79 -1.15 -1.28 13.14
N GLU A 80 -0.57 -0.57 14.12
CA GLU A 80 -0.90 0.84 14.39
C GLU A 80 -0.50 1.78 13.27
N LYS A 81 0.38 1.34 12.36
CA LYS A 81 0.83 2.19 11.24
C LYS A 81 0.62 1.56 9.86
N THR A 82 -0.02 0.42 9.79
CA THR A 82 -0.27 -0.27 8.52
C THR A 82 -1.63 0.15 7.95
N ILE A 83 -1.63 0.53 6.68
CA ILE A 83 -2.83 0.99 5.96
C ILE A 83 -2.96 0.18 4.69
N PHE A 84 -4.14 -0.39 4.47
CA PHE A 84 -4.45 -1.18 3.27
C PHE A 84 -5.55 -0.50 2.46
N CYS A 85 -5.30 -0.38 1.16
CA CYS A 85 -6.26 0.14 0.19
C CYS A 85 -6.23 -0.75 -1.05
N TYR A 86 -7.38 -1.21 -1.53
CA TYR A 86 -7.43 -1.86 -2.84
C TYR A 86 -8.43 -1.12 -3.72
N LEU A 87 -8.04 -0.96 -4.98
CA LEU A 87 -8.83 -0.22 -5.99
C LEU A 87 -9.46 -1.22 -6.94
N ALA A 88 -10.75 -1.06 -7.21
CA ALA A 88 -11.45 -1.94 -8.14
C ALA A 88 -10.99 -1.75 -9.59
N LYS A 89 -10.49 -0.57 -9.90
CA LYS A 89 -10.05 -0.18 -11.25
C LYS A 89 -8.68 0.49 -11.21
N ASP A 90 -7.94 0.33 -12.31
CA ASP A 90 -6.69 1.06 -12.53
C ASP A 90 -6.56 1.23 -14.05
N GLY A 91 -6.86 2.42 -14.57
CA GLY A 91 -6.95 2.66 -16.00
C GLY A 91 -8.06 1.78 -16.60
N ASP A 92 -7.71 0.99 -17.60
CA ASP A 92 -8.65 0.07 -18.26
C ASP A 92 -8.75 -1.29 -17.57
N SER A 93 -7.95 -1.52 -16.53
CA SER A 93 -7.94 -2.80 -15.82
C SER A 93 -8.96 -2.79 -14.69
N THR A 94 -9.63 -3.93 -14.48
CA THR A 94 -10.60 -4.12 -13.39
C THR A 94 -10.39 -5.48 -12.75
N PHE A 95 -10.66 -5.57 -11.46
CA PHE A 95 -10.70 -6.85 -10.76
C PHE A 95 -12.02 -7.57 -11.09
N SER A 96 -11.95 -8.90 -11.15
CA SER A 96 -13.15 -9.74 -11.21
C SER A 96 -13.90 -9.71 -9.89
N ALA A 97 -15.17 -10.15 -9.91
CA ALA A 97 -15.95 -10.29 -8.67
C ALA A 97 -15.27 -11.23 -7.67
N HIS A 98 -14.66 -12.32 -8.16
CA HIS A 98 -13.94 -13.26 -7.31
C HIS A 98 -12.71 -12.62 -6.67
N GLN A 99 -11.95 -11.86 -7.44
CA GLN A 99 -10.78 -11.15 -6.91
C GLN A 99 -11.18 -10.12 -5.85
N LEU A 100 -12.27 -9.38 -6.06
CA LEU A 100 -12.76 -8.42 -5.06
C LEU A 100 -13.19 -9.10 -3.77
N LYS A 101 -13.81 -10.28 -3.84
CA LYS A 101 -14.14 -11.07 -2.66
C LYS A 101 -12.88 -11.50 -1.91
N SER A 102 -11.85 -11.92 -2.64
CA SER A 102 -10.58 -12.32 -2.07
C SER A 102 -9.90 -11.15 -1.34
N LEU A 103 -9.89 -9.97 -1.98
CA LEU A 103 -9.32 -8.77 -1.37
C LEU A 103 -10.12 -8.32 -0.14
N ALA A 104 -11.44 -8.48 -0.16
CA ALA A 104 -12.27 -8.19 1.01
C ALA A 104 -11.94 -9.12 2.18
N GLN A 105 -11.59 -10.38 1.92
CA GLN A 105 -11.15 -11.32 2.95
C GLN A 105 -9.82 -10.86 3.57
N ILE A 106 -8.89 -10.41 2.74
CA ILE A 106 -7.61 -9.87 3.22
C ILE A 106 -7.87 -8.64 4.10
N ALA A 107 -8.78 -7.75 3.66
CA ALA A 107 -9.14 -6.56 4.42
C ALA A 107 -9.69 -6.92 5.80
N LYS A 108 -10.52 -7.94 5.91
CA LYS A 108 -11.03 -8.43 7.20
C LYS A 108 -9.90 -8.95 8.08
N MET A 109 -8.98 -9.72 7.52
CA MET A 109 -7.86 -10.28 8.25
C MET A 109 -6.98 -9.17 8.85
N VAL A 110 -6.57 -8.20 8.03
CA VAL A 110 -5.68 -7.14 8.50
C VAL A 110 -6.39 -6.19 9.47
N THR A 111 -7.69 -5.97 9.29
CA THR A 111 -8.50 -5.19 10.24
C THR A 111 -8.55 -5.90 11.60
N ALA A 112 -8.74 -7.21 11.61
CA ALA A 112 -8.74 -8.00 12.84
C ALA A 112 -7.40 -7.91 13.57
N ASN A 113 -6.30 -7.75 12.82
CA ASN A 113 -4.98 -7.55 13.40
C ASN A 113 -4.73 -6.12 13.90
N GLY A 114 -5.61 -5.18 13.60
CA GLY A 114 -5.51 -3.80 14.05
C GLY A 114 -5.07 -2.79 13.00
N ALA A 115 -4.90 -3.21 11.75
CA ALA A 115 -4.52 -2.30 10.67
C ALA A 115 -5.73 -1.48 10.20
N LYS A 116 -5.45 -0.38 9.52
CA LYS A 116 -6.47 0.51 8.94
C LYS A 116 -6.74 0.12 7.50
N VAL A 117 -8.02 -0.02 7.14
CA VAL A 117 -8.44 -0.22 5.75
C VAL A 117 -9.15 1.04 5.27
N VAL A 118 -8.76 1.54 4.09
CA VAL A 118 -9.38 2.70 3.45
C VAL A 118 -9.87 2.30 2.07
N ASN A 119 -10.85 3.03 1.54
CA ASN A 119 -11.53 2.64 0.30
C ASN A 119 -11.09 3.43 -0.93
N SER A 120 -10.26 4.46 -0.75
CA SER A 120 -9.78 5.28 -1.86
C SER A 120 -8.48 5.98 -1.47
N LEU A 121 -7.79 6.55 -2.47
CA LEU A 121 -6.57 7.30 -2.23
C LEU A 121 -6.89 8.66 -1.60
N ILE A 122 -8.04 9.25 -1.91
CA ILE A 122 -8.49 10.47 -1.25
C ILE A 122 -8.74 10.21 0.23
N GLU A 123 -9.42 9.11 0.55
CA GLU A 123 -9.65 8.71 1.95
C GLU A 123 -8.32 8.45 2.67
N THR A 124 -7.34 7.88 1.97
CA THR A 124 -6.00 7.68 2.53
C THR A 124 -5.37 9.01 2.93
N ALA A 125 -5.38 9.98 2.02
CA ALA A 125 -4.81 11.31 2.29
C ALA A 125 -5.53 11.99 3.44
N ASP A 126 -6.85 11.91 3.48
CA ASP A 126 -7.66 12.48 4.56
C ASP A 126 -7.32 11.83 5.91
N TYR A 127 -7.18 10.52 5.94
CA TYR A 127 -6.80 9.80 7.16
C TYR A 127 -5.45 10.27 7.69
N LEU A 128 -4.47 10.46 6.79
CA LEU A 128 -3.13 10.91 7.15
C LEU A 128 -3.13 12.34 7.71
N ASP A 129 -4.02 13.20 7.23
CA ASP A 129 -4.13 14.58 7.72
C ASP A 129 -4.53 14.64 9.19
N TRP A 130 -5.19 13.60 9.72
CA TRP A 130 -5.63 13.53 11.11
C TRP A 130 -4.59 12.87 12.03
N LYS A 131 -3.48 12.39 11.49
CA LYS A 131 -2.40 11.72 12.23
C LYS A 131 -1.17 12.60 12.31
#